data_edf0afde5df5d195e117000e9f6551cc
#
_entry.id   edf0afde5df5d195e117000e9f6551cc
#
_cell.length_a   1.000
_cell.length_b   1.000
_cell.length_c   1.000
_cell.angle_alpha   90.00
_cell.angle_beta   90.00
_cell.angle_gamma   90.00
#
_symmetry.space_group_name_H-M   'P 1'
#
loop_
_entity.id
_entity.type
_entity.pdbx_description
1 polymer ?
#
loop_
_entity_poly.entity_id
_entity_poly.type
_entity_poly.pdbx_seq_one_letter_code
_entity_poly.pdbx_strand_id
1 'polypeptide(L)'
;GGVVVNIHHLISDSWTLGLIAKNIIKKYYSISHNIPMETNKASYIDYINYEQKYLSSNKFQKDKEFWQNYLENRPDSITMPTFKKNIKQNFSYKAKRKILHLPSSLIKKMNDFCHAHNVSLFNLFMAVYSIYIGRVNHSNDFILGTPILNRTSVSQKDTMGMFINTVPARIKIEDNLDFSTFVSQI
;
A
#
# COMPACT_ATOMS: atom_id res chain seq x y z
N GLY A 1 -2.60 -30.66 11.75
CA GLY A 1 -1.76 -29.71 12.49
C GLY A 1 -1.65 -28.38 11.74
N GLY A 2 -1.35 -27.31 12.44
CA GLY A 2 -1.19 -25.97 11.88
C GLY A 2 -0.14 -25.17 12.64
N VAL A 3 0.33 -24.08 12.01
CA VAL A 3 1.28 -23.15 12.62
C VAL A 3 0.57 -21.80 12.79
N VAL A 4 0.62 -21.25 14.00
CA VAL A 4 0.16 -19.88 14.27
C VAL A 4 1.38 -18.99 14.45
N VAL A 5 1.43 -17.90 13.69
CA VAL A 5 2.51 -16.92 13.75
C VAL A 5 1.94 -15.60 14.26
N ASN A 6 2.48 -15.09 15.37
CA ASN A 6 2.12 -13.79 15.94
C ASN A 6 3.38 -12.94 16.01
N ILE A 7 3.39 -11.82 15.30
CA ILE A 7 4.54 -10.91 15.20
C ILE A 7 4.05 -9.48 15.35
N HIS A 8 4.81 -8.67 16.11
CA HIS A 8 4.49 -7.26 16.27
C HIS A 8 4.70 -6.49 14.95
N HIS A 9 3.76 -5.61 14.60
CA HIS A 9 3.78 -4.89 13.33
C HIS A 9 4.97 -3.94 13.15
N LEU A 10 5.65 -3.53 14.26
CA LEU A 10 6.89 -2.73 14.18
C LEU A 10 8.05 -3.44 13.47
N ILE A 11 8.05 -4.77 13.45
CA ILE A 11 9.14 -5.58 12.86
C ILE A 11 8.68 -6.40 11.66
N SER A 12 7.43 -6.27 11.24
CA SER A 12 6.87 -7.07 10.14
C SER A 12 5.75 -6.35 9.41
N ASP A 13 5.64 -6.63 8.12
CA ASP A 13 4.53 -6.24 7.26
C ASP A 13 3.87 -7.49 6.65
N SER A 14 2.82 -7.31 5.85
CA SER A 14 2.12 -8.41 5.18
C SER A 14 3.02 -9.21 4.24
N TRP A 15 3.99 -8.56 3.60
CA TRP A 15 4.98 -9.24 2.76
C TRP A 15 5.89 -10.17 3.57
N THR A 16 6.34 -9.71 4.73
CA THR A 16 7.12 -10.50 5.68
C THR A 16 6.37 -11.75 6.13
N LEU A 17 5.06 -11.64 6.42
CA LEU A 17 4.25 -12.81 6.76
C LEU A 17 4.21 -13.85 5.61
N GLY A 18 4.11 -13.37 4.37
CA GLY A 18 4.21 -14.23 3.18
C GLY A 18 5.58 -14.91 3.07
N LEU A 19 6.68 -14.20 3.33
CA LEU A 19 8.03 -14.79 3.35
C LEU A 19 8.20 -15.84 4.44
N ILE A 20 7.66 -15.60 5.64
CA ILE A 20 7.69 -16.56 6.74
C ILE A 20 6.93 -17.83 6.35
N ALA A 21 5.71 -17.71 5.84
CA ALA A 21 4.93 -18.86 5.41
C ALA A 21 5.66 -19.67 4.32
N LYS A 22 6.19 -18.98 3.30
CA LYS A 22 6.99 -19.58 2.24
C LYS A 22 8.21 -20.33 2.80
N ASN A 23 8.93 -19.74 3.76
CA ASN A 23 10.13 -20.37 4.35
C ASN A 23 9.79 -21.56 5.24
N ILE A 24 8.68 -21.50 5.99
CA ILE A 24 8.19 -22.64 6.77
C ILE A 24 7.89 -23.82 5.83
N ILE A 25 7.16 -23.61 4.76
CA ILE A 25 6.82 -24.64 3.78
C ILE A 25 8.08 -25.20 3.12
N LYS A 26 9.00 -24.35 2.69
CA LYS A 26 10.28 -24.78 2.09
C LYS A 26 11.11 -25.61 3.07
N LYS A 27 11.19 -25.19 4.34
CA LYS A 27 11.94 -25.89 5.36
C LYS A 27 11.33 -27.24 5.69
N TYR A 28 10.01 -27.31 5.80
CA TYR A 28 9.30 -28.55 5.99
C TYR A 28 9.56 -29.54 4.84
N TYR A 29 9.48 -29.07 3.61
CA TYR A 29 9.76 -29.90 2.42
C TYR A 29 11.21 -30.37 2.40
N SER A 30 12.16 -29.49 2.67
CA SER A 30 13.61 -29.82 2.77
C SER A 30 13.88 -30.94 3.78
N ILE A 31 13.28 -30.83 4.98
CA ILE A 31 13.46 -31.85 6.04
C ILE A 31 12.78 -33.17 5.62
N SER A 32 11.57 -33.15 5.14
CA SER A 32 10.81 -34.36 4.81
C SER A 32 11.39 -35.14 3.62
N HIS A 33 12.14 -34.48 2.73
CA HIS A 33 12.78 -35.12 1.55
C HIS A 33 14.30 -35.21 1.67
N ASN A 34 14.87 -34.81 2.82
CA ASN A 34 16.33 -34.79 3.05
C ASN A 34 17.10 -33.99 1.98
N ILE A 35 16.53 -32.86 1.53
CA ILE A 35 17.11 -31.97 0.52
C ILE A 35 17.73 -30.77 1.26
N PRO A 36 18.99 -30.35 0.98
CA PRO A 36 19.59 -29.17 1.59
C PRO A 36 18.81 -27.92 1.17
N MET A 37 18.56 -27.05 2.14
CA MET A 37 17.91 -25.75 1.90
C MET A 37 18.95 -24.65 1.88
N GLU A 38 18.98 -23.87 0.80
CA GLU A 38 19.73 -22.62 0.77
C GLU A 38 19.11 -21.62 1.74
N THR A 39 19.94 -21.05 2.60
CA THR A 39 19.53 -19.98 3.53
C THR A 39 19.53 -18.64 2.82
N ASN A 40 18.44 -17.90 2.96
CA ASN A 40 18.39 -16.53 2.48
C ASN A 40 19.38 -15.68 3.31
N LYS A 41 20.28 -14.96 2.62
CA LYS A 41 21.28 -14.07 3.24
C LYS A 41 20.81 -12.62 3.37
N ALA A 42 19.62 -12.29 2.89
CA ALA A 42 19.10 -10.94 2.92
C ALA A 42 18.85 -10.47 4.38
N SER A 43 19.45 -9.35 4.75
CA SER A 43 19.42 -8.81 6.11
C SER A 43 18.70 -7.46 6.16
N TYR A 44 17.87 -7.27 7.18
CA TYR A 44 17.25 -5.98 7.45
C TYR A 44 18.26 -4.91 7.87
N ILE A 45 19.40 -5.32 8.44
CA ILE A 45 20.52 -4.42 8.77
C ILE A 45 21.11 -3.79 7.50
N ASP A 46 21.20 -4.57 6.40
CA ASP A 46 21.68 -4.05 5.12
C ASP A 46 20.73 -2.97 4.58
N TYR A 47 19.42 -3.15 4.77
CA TYR A 47 18.43 -2.13 4.43
C TYR A 47 18.59 -0.86 5.28
N ILE A 48 18.80 -0.99 6.60
CA ILE A 48 19.05 0.17 7.48
C ILE A 48 20.32 0.92 7.03
N ASN A 49 21.39 0.22 6.73
CA ASN A 49 22.63 0.82 6.24
C ASN A 49 22.44 1.52 4.89
N TYR A 50 21.63 0.93 4.00
CA TYR A 50 21.26 1.56 2.72
C TYR A 50 20.46 2.85 2.96
N GLU A 51 19.48 2.83 3.86
CA GLU A 51 18.64 3.99 4.18
C GLU A 51 19.48 5.14 4.78
N GLN A 52 20.41 4.85 5.66
CA GLN A 52 21.33 5.85 6.21
C GLN A 52 22.19 6.50 5.12
N LYS A 53 22.72 5.71 4.18
CA LYS A 53 23.46 6.24 3.02
C LYS A 53 22.57 7.07 2.10
N TYR A 54 21.33 6.66 1.90
CA TYR A 54 20.36 7.42 1.11
C TYR A 54 20.09 8.79 1.75
N LEU A 55 19.86 8.88 3.05
CA LEU A 55 19.58 10.12 3.76
C LEU A 55 20.71 11.17 3.65
N SER A 56 21.95 10.73 3.46
CA SER A 56 23.12 11.61 3.24
C SER A 56 23.43 11.88 1.77
N SER A 57 22.59 11.41 0.84
CA SER A 57 22.87 11.46 -0.60
C SER A 57 22.24 12.69 -1.29
N ASN A 58 22.80 13.07 -2.44
CA ASN A 58 22.19 14.07 -3.32
C ASN A 58 20.81 13.64 -3.84
N LYS A 59 20.57 12.33 -3.93
CA LYS A 59 19.25 11.79 -4.31
C LYS A 59 18.21 12.16 -3.28
N PHE A 60 18.50 12.03 -1.99
CA PHE A 60 17.59 12.44 -0.92
C PHE A 60 17.21 13.93 -1.03
N GLN A 61 18.19 14.82 -1.35
CA GLN A 61 17.90 16.24 -1.51
C GLN A 61 16.91 16.49 -2.67
N LYS A 62 17.14 15.84 -3.82
CA LYS A 62 16.22 15.92 -4.97
C LYS A 62 14.83 15.39 -4.66
N ASP A 63 14.76 14.24 -3.98
CA ASP A 63 13.47 13.64 -3.58
C ASP A 63 12.75 14.53 -2.54
N LYS A 64 13.49 15.17 -1.63
CA LYS A 64 12.95 16.14 -0.68
C LYS A 64 12.37 17.38 -1.38
N GLU A 65 13.09 17.96 -2.32
CA GLU A 65 12.62 19.09 -3.13
C GLU A 65 11.37 18.72 -3.93
N PHE A 66 11.35 17.52 -4.54
CA PHE A 66 10.15 17.01 -5.23
C PHE A 66 8.94 16.99 -4.29
N TRP A 67 9.07 16.41 -3.10
CA TRP A 67 7.96 16.33 -2.16
C TRP A 67 7.52 17.69 -1.61
N GLN A 68 8.46 18.61 -1.40
CA GLN A 68 8.14 19.97 -0.99
C GLN A 68 7.31 20.69 -2.06
N ASN A 69 7.72 20.62 -3.32
CA ASN A 69 6.99 21.22 -4.45
C ASN A 69 5.64 20.52 -4.69
N TYR A 70 5.61 19.18 -4.64
CA TYR A 70 4.39 18.41 -4.85
C TYR A 70 3.31 18.71 -3.82
N LEU A 71 3.70 18.99 -2.58
CA LEU A 71 2.80 19.32 -1.47
C LEU A 71 2.67 20.84 -1.23
N GLU A 72 3.25 21.65 -2.09
CA GLU A 72 3.09 23.09 -2.02
C GLU A 72 1.61 23.44 -2.22
N ASN A 73 1.12 24.44 -1.47
CA ASN A 73 -0.29 24.84 -1.49
C ASN A 73 -1.25 23.63 -1.33
N ARG A 74 -0.90 22.73 -0.41
CA ARG A 74 -1.73 21.57 -0.12
C ARG A 74 -3.14 21.98 0.31
N PRO A 75 -4.16 21.26 -0.13
CA PRO A 75 -5.53 21.49 0.29
C PRO A 75 -5.73 21.18 1.78
N ASP A 76 -6.81 21.70 2.34
CA ASP A 76 -7.24 21.35 3.69
C ASP A 76 -7.48 19.83 3.82
N SER A 77 -7.31 19.34 5.04
CA SER A 77 -7.56 17.92 5.30
C SER A 77 -9.04 17.58 5.17
N ILE A 78 -9.31 16.53 4.40
CA ILE A 78 -10.67 15.98 4.31
C ILE A 78 -10.86 14.88 5.35
N THR A 79 -12.10 14.70 5.80
CA THR A 79 -12.46 13.66 6.76
C THR A 79 -13.62 12.83 6.24
N MET A 80 -13.64 11.55 6.61
CA MET A 80 -14.82 10.72 6.37
C MET A 80 -15.96 11.22 7.26
N PRO A 81 -17.14 11.51 6.70
CA PRO A 81 -18.28 11.93 7.50
C PRO A 81 -18.67 10.85 8.50
N THR A 82 -18.69 11.22 9.77
CA THR A 82 -19.15 10.33 10.82
C THR A 82 -20.62 10.61 11.12
N PHE A 83 -21.47 9.62 10.99
CA PHE A 83 -22.90 9.74 11.33
C PHE A 83 -23.19 9.85 12.83
N LYS A 84 -22.17 9.73 13.69
CA LYS A 84 -22.30 9.84 15.14
C LYS A 84 -21.64 11.11 15.66
N LYS A 85 -22.46 12.10 16.02
CA LYS A 85 -22.05 13.39 16.60
C LYS A 85 -21.36 13.32 17.99
N ASN A 86 -21.37 12.17 18.67
CA ASN A 86 -20.87 12.03 20.06
C ASN A 86 -19.99 10.78 20.20
N ILE A 87 -18.87 10.73 19.52
CA ILE A 87 -17.82 9.78 19.89
C ILE A 87 -16.99 10.47 20.97
N LYS A 88 -17.32 10.26 22.25
CA LYS A 88 -16.32 10.39 23.30
C LYS A 88 -15.12 9.57 22.85
N GLN A 89 -13.96 10.17 22.81
CA GLN A 89 -12.70 9.56 22.34
C GLN A 89 -12.25 8.42 23.27
N ASN A 90 -13.06 7.38 23.38
CA ASN A 90 -12.62 6.13 23.97
C ASN A 90 -11.98 5.33 22.86
N PHE A 91 -10.66 5.35 22.81
CA PHE A 91 -9.90 4.48 21.91
C PHE A 91 -10.36 3.04 22.11
N SER A 92 -10.98 2.48 21.08
CA SER A 92 -11.39 1.08 21.08
C SER A 92 -10.60 0.32 20.03
N TYR A 93 -9.92 -0.73 20.44
CA TYR A 93 -9.23 -1.66 19.52
C TYR A 93 -10.20 -2.67 18.87
N LYS A 94 -11.50 -2.57 19.16
CA LYS A 94 -12.51 -3.45 18.57
C LYS A 94 -12.71 -3.11 17.10
N ALA A 95 -12.43 -4.07 16.23
CA ALA A 95 -12.62 -3.95 14.78
C ALA A 95 -13.63 -5.01 14.30
N LYS A 96 -14.31 -4.68 13.20
CA LYS A 96 -15.19 -5.62 12.49
C LYS A 96 -14.75 -5.68 11.02
N ARG A 97 -14.72 -6.90 10.47
CA ARG A 97 -14.49 -7.10 9.04
C ARG A 97 -15.83 -7.27 8.33
N LYS A 98 -16.03 -6.51 7.26
CA LYS A 98 -17.12 -6.75 6.31
C LYS A 98 -16.50 -7.29 5.02
N ILE A 99 -17.09 -8.33 4.46
CA ILE A 99 -16.65 -8.95 3.20
C ILE A 99 -17.78 -8.75 2.20
N LEU A 100 -17.42 -8.24 1.03
CA LEU A 100 -18.31 -8.12 -0.13
C LEU A 100 -17.74 -8.98 -1.25
N HIS A 101 -18.55 -9.89 -1.77
CA HIS A 101 -18.19 -10.69 -2.93
C HIS A 101 -18.70 -9.99 -4.19
N LEU A 102 -17.79 -9.67 -5.10
CA LEU A 102 -18.15 -9.08 -6.39
C LEU A 102 -18.55 -10.18 -7.36
N PRO A 103 -19.62 -10.00 -8.15
CA PRO A 103 -20.00 -10.94 -9.20
C PRO A 103 -18.89 -11.10 -10.25
N SER A 104 -18.70 -12.30 -10.76
CA SER A 104 -17.67 -12.59 -11.78
C SER A 104 -17.84 -11.75 -13.05
N SER A 105 -19.09 -11.43 -13.42
CA SER A 105 -19.40 -10.56 -14.56
C SER A 105 -18.88 -9.13 -14.36
N LEU A 106 -18.93 -8.61 -13.13
CA LEU A 106 -18.39 -7.28 -12.80
C LEU A 106 -16.86 -7.31 -12.81
N ILE A 107 -16.26 -8.33 -12.22
CA ILE A 107 -14.79 -8.52 -12.24
C ILE A 107 -14.28 -8.56 -13.68
N LYS A 108 -14.98 -9.30 -14.58
CA LYS A 108 -14.61 -9.32 -15.99
C LYS A 108 -14.64 -7.93 -16.62
N LYS A 109 -15.73 -7.18 -16.44
CA LYS A 109 -15.84 -5.79 -16.96
C LYS A 109 -14.74 -4.86 -16.44
N MET A 110 -14.39 -4.98 -15.15
CA MET A 110 -13.30 -4.21 -14.55
C MET A 110 -11.95 -4.56 -15.19
N ASN A 111 -11.67 -5.84 -15.39
CA ASN A 111 -10.45 -6.28 -16.05
C ASN A 111 -10.40 -5.82 -17.51
N ASP A 112 -11.51 -5.98 -18.26
CA ASP A 112 -11.61 -5.54 -19.65
C ASP A 112 -11.35 -4.02 -19.76
N PHE A 113 -11.91 -3.22 -18.86
CA PHE A 113 -11.65 -1.78 -18.78
C PHE A 113 -10.16 -1.49 -18.49
N CYS A 114 -9.59 -2.16 -17.48
CA CYS A 114 -8.20 -1.96 -17.12
C CYS A 114 -7.25 -2.29 -18.27
N HIS A 115 -7.51 -3.38 -19.00
CA HIS A 115 -6.74 -3.75 -20.19
C HIS A 115 -6.90 -2.73 -21.32
N ALA A 116 -8.13 -2.28 -21.60
CA ALA A 116 -8.40 -1.32 -22.68
C ALA A 116 -7.70 0.03 -22.46
N HIS A 117 -7.53 0.46 -21.19
CA HIS A 117 -6.93 1.74 -20.84
C HIS A 117 -5.52 1.63 -20.27
N ASN A 118 -4.92 0.43 -20.27
CA ASN A 118 -3.57 0.16 -19.75
C ASN A 118 -3.37 0.67 -18.30
N VAL A 119 -4.37 0.46 -17.45
CA VAL A 119 -4.36 0.83 -16.04
C VAL A 119 -4.47 -0.40 -15.13
N SER A 120 -4.05 -0.27 -13.88
CA SER A 120 -4.18 -1.35 -12.90
C SER A 120 -5.55 -1.36 -12.23
N LEU A 121 -5.96 -2.50 -11.67
CA LEU A 121 -7.14 -2.55 -10.78
C LEU A 121 -6.98 -1.61 -9.58
N PHE A 122 -5.76 -1.41 -9.09
CA PHE A 122 -5.50 -0.46 -8.02
C PHE A 122 -5.87 0.97 -8.45
N ASN A 123 -5.42 1.41 -9.64
CA ASN A 123 -5.78 2.74 -10.18
C ASN A 123 -7.29 2.89 -10.33
N LEU A 124 -7.98 1.86 -10.84
CA LEU A 124 -9.44 1.88 -10.98
C LEU A 124 -10.14 2.06 -9.62
N PHE A 125 -9.77 1.27 -8.62
CA PHE A 125 -10.35 1.40 -7.28
C PHE A 125 -10.00 2.75 -6.63
N MET A 126 -8.77 3.21 -6.79
CA MET A 126 -8.32 4.50 -6.27
C MET A 126 -9.12 5.64 -6.89
N ALA A 127 -9.35 5.62 -8.21
CA ALA A 127 -10.15 6.62 -8.91
C ALA A 127 -11.60 6.64 -8.42
N VAL A 128 -12.25 5.48 -8.34
CA VAL A 128 -13.64 5.39 -7.83
C VAL A 128 -13.73 5.89 -6.39
N TYR A 129 -12.78 5.49 -5.54
CA TYR A 129 -12.74 5.94 -4.16
C TYR A 129 -12.50 7.44 -4.05
N SER A 130 -11.63 7.99 -4.89
CA SER A 130 -11.34 9.43 -4.95
C SER A 130 -12.58 10.24 -5.35
N ILE A 131 -13.31 9.80 -6.37
CA ILE A 131 -14.58 10.45 -6.76
C ILE A 131 -15.60 10.42 -5.62
N TYR A 132 -15.72 9.27 -4.94
CA TYR A 132 -16.62 9.15 -3.78
C TYR A 132 -16.23 10.13 -2.67
N ILE A 133 -14.96 10.15 -2.28
CA ILE A 133 -14.43 11.04 -1.22
C ILE A 133 -14.61 12.52 -1.61
N GLY A 134 -14.27 12.89 -2.86
CA GLY A 134 -14.42 14.24 -3.36
C GLY A 134 -15.87 14.72 -3.29
N ARG A 135 -16.82 13.89 -3.74
CA ARG A 135 -18.27 14.21 -3.69
C ARG A 135 -18.80 14.37 -2.28
N VAL A 136 -18.40 13.47 -1.37
CA VAL A 136 -18.88 13.49 0.02
C VAL A 136 -18.31 14.71 0.79
N ASN A 137 -17.10 15.16 0.46
CA ASN A 137 -16.46 16.30 1.10
C ASN A 137 -16.66 17.62 0.31
N HIS A 138 -17.36 17.60 -0.84
CA HIS A 138 -17.49 18.75 -1.74
C HIS A 138 -16.13 19.39 -2.09
N SER A 139 -15.11 18.55 -2.33
CA SER A 139 -13.75 18.97 -2.63
C SER A 139 -13.21 18.25 -3.86
N ASN A 140 -12.61 19.01 -4.77
CA ASN A 140 -11.99 18.50 -5.99
C ASN A 140 -10.45 18.44 -5.89
N ASP A 141 -9.84 18.89 -4.79
CA ASP A 141 -8.39 18.78 -4.52
C ASP A 141 -8.20 18.31 -3.08
N PHE A 142 -7.56 17.16 -2.91
CA PHE A 142 -7.32 16.56 -1.60
C PHE A 142 -6.19 15.55 -1.64
N ILE A 143 -5.71 15.13 -0.46
CA ILE A 143 -4.63 14.17 -0.33
C ILE A 143 -5.15 12.89 0.33
N LEU A 144 -4.82 11.75 -0.28
CA LEU A 144 -5.04 10.41 0.27
C LEU A 144 -3.71 9.78 0.66
N GLY A 145 -3.67 9.16 1.83
CA GLY A 145 -2.54 8.33 2.22
C GLY A 145 -2.61 6.97 1.50
N THR A 146 -1.59 6.66 0.70
CA THR A 146 -1.52 5.42 -0.08
C THR A 146 -0.39 4.54 0.42
N PRO A 147 -0.66 3.30 0.86
CA PRO A 147 0.40 2.39 1.27
C PRO A 147 1.20 1.92 0.06
N ILE A 148 2.52 1.92 0.20
CA ILE A 148 3.45 1.37 -0.79
C ILE A 148 4.29 0.26 -0.17
N LEU A 149 4.63 -0.74 -0.98
CA LEU A 149 5.44 -1.87 -0.54
C LEU A 149 6.86 -1.49 -0.13
N ASN A 150 7.40 -0.44 -0.73
CA ASN A 150 8.73 0.12 -0.46
C ASN A 150 9.89 -0.90 -0.54
N ARG A 151 9.76 -1.92 -1.42
CA ARG A 151 10.76 -2.95 -1.69
C ARG A 151 11.21 -2.85 -3.14
N THR A 152 12.26 -2.08 -3.38
CA THR A 152 12.70 -1.67 -4.73
C THR A 152 13.72 -2.62 -5.35
N SER A 153 14.36 -3.48 -4.56
CA SER A 153 15.35 -4.45 -5.03
C SER A 153 14.93 -5.90 -4.76
N VAL A 154 15.55 -6.85 -5.47
CA VAL A 154 15.35 -8.30 -5.23
C VAL A 154 15.72 -8.67 -3.79
N SER A 155 16.85 -8.17 -3.29
CA SER A 155 17.29 -8.40 -1.91
C SER A 155 16.24 -7.92 -0.91
N GLN A 156 15.69 -6.72 -1.07
CA GLN A 156 14.63 -6.19 -0.20
C GLN A 156 13.34 -7.03 -0.26
N LYS A 157 12.99 -7.56 -1.45
CA LYS A 157 11.83 -8.46 -1.60
C LYS A 157 12.00 -9.78 -0.87
N ASP A 158 13.23 -10.21 -0.63
CA ASP A 158 13.55 -11.41 0.13
C ASP A 158 13.89 -11.14 1.60
N THR A 159 13.94 -9.87 2.02
CA THR A 159 14.23 -9.47 3.40
C THR A 159 12.97 -9.45 4.25
N MET A 160 13.03 -10.08 5.43
CA MET A 160 11.97 -9.94 6.44
C MET A 160 12.16 -8.64 7.22
N GLY A 161 11.08 -7.90 7.43
CA GLY A 161 11.11 -6.63 8.16
C GLY A 161 9.94 -5.72 7.81
N MET A 162 9.88 -4.56 8.43
CA MET A 162 8.89 -3.53 8.16
C MET A 162 9.38 -2.60 7.06
N PHE A 163 8.83 -2.71 5.86
CA PHE A 163 9.17 -1.87 4.70
C PHE A 163 8.02 -0.98 4.25
N ILE A 164 6.79 -1.42 4.47
CA ILE A 164 5.60 -0.66 4.07
C ILE A 164 5.69 0.76 4.59
N ASN A 165 5.43 1.71 3.71
CA ASN A 165 5.32 3.12 4.03
C ASN A 165 4.01 3.68 3.46
N THR A 166 3.58 4.83 3.94
CA THR A 166 2.41 5.55 3.40
C THR A 166 2.90 6.83 2.74
N VAL A 167 2.56 6.99 1.47
CA VAL A 167 2.88 8.20 0.71
C VAL A 167 1.62 9.03 0.45
N PRO A 168 1.71 10.36 0.45
CA PRO A 168 0.61 11.23 0.07
C PRO A 168 0.40 11.16 -1.45
N ALA A 169 -0.82 10.82 -1.87
CA ALA A 169 -1.28 10.94 -3.24
C ALA A 169 -2.23 12.14 -3.31
N ARG A 170 -1.83 13.21 -3.99
CA ARG A 170 -2.69 14.37 -4.21
C ARG A 170 -3.61 14.09 -5.39
N ILE A 171 -4.90 14.14 -5.14
CA ILE A 171 -5.96 13.90 -6.12
C ILE A 171 -6.56 15.23 -6.52
N LYS A 172 -6.59 15.51 -7.82
CA LYS A 172 -7.31 16.65 -8.39
C LYS A 172 -8.37 16.11 -9.36
N ILE A 173 -9.62 16.44 -9.10
CA ILE A 173 -10.76 16.05 -9.95
C ILE A 173 -11.15 17.26 -10.76
N GLU A 174 -10.94 17.20 -12.06
CA GLU A 174 -11.32 18.24 -13.00
C GLU A 174 -12.72 17.94 -13.54
N ASP A 175 -13.62 18.93 -13.55
CA ASP A 175 -15.04 18.74 -13.89
C ASP A 175 -15.26 18.26 -15.33
N ASN A 176 -14.33 18.56 -16.25
CA ASN A 176 -14.46 18.24 -17.68
C ASN A 176 -13.66 16.98 -18.08
N LEU A 177 -13.06 16.28 -17.13
CA LEU A 177 -12.25 15.10 -17.42
C LEU A 177 -13.14 13.86 -17.50
N ASP A 178 -13.00 13.09 -18.57
CA ASP A 178 -13.66 11.78 -18.65
C ASP A 178 -13.01 10.78 -17.68
N PHE A 179 -13.81 9.76 -17.31
CA PHE A 179 -13.39 8.81 -16.29
C PHE A 179 -12.13 8.02 -16.66
N SER A 180 -11.98 7.66 -17.91
CA SER A 180 -10.83 6.87 -18.38
C SER A 180 -9.52 7.67 -18.29
N THR A 181 -9.56 8.95 -18.65
CA THR A 181 -8.44 9.88 -18.50
C THR A 181 -8.11 10.11 -17.03
N PHE A 182 -9.12 10.30 -16.18
CA PHE A 182 -8.92 10.45 -14.73
C PHE A 182 -8.22 9.22 -14.12
N VAL A 183 -8.68 7.99 -14.45
CA VAL A 183 -8.05 6.75 -13.96
C VAL A 183 -6.59 6.65 -14.40
N SER A 184 -6.28 7.14 -15.60
CA SER A 184 -4.91 7.10 -16.15
C SER A 184 -3.96 8.11 -15.49
N GLN A 185 -4.49 9.14 -14.83
CA GLN A 185 -3.70 10.14 -14.09
C GLN A 185 -3.40 9.69 -12.64
N ILE A 186 -4.09 8.65 -12.15
CA ILE A 186 -3.90 8.06 -10.82
C ILE A 186 -2.74 7.05 -10.83
#